data_b5bfb9037a417693347fcb50b79e847a
#
_entry.id   b5bfb9037a417693347fcb50b79e847a
#
_cell.length_a   1.000
_cell.length_b   1.000
_cell.length_c   1.000
_cell.angle_alpha   90.00
_cell.angle_beta   90.00
_cell.angle_gamma   90.00
#
_symmetry.space_group_name_H-M   'P 1'
#
loop_
_entity.id
_entity.type
_entity.pdbx_description
1 polymer ?
#
loop_
_entity_poly.entity_id
_entity_poly.type
_entity_poly.pdbx_seq_one_letter_code
_entity_poly.pdbx_strand_id
1 'polypeptide(L)'
;MRARSSRGVASVAAGVLAFLSLLISANPAAAAEVTVTGAGSTWSQIAVDQWRADVASQSGLRINFSGVGSSAGRQFYLISQVDFAVSEIPFQPDEVAKLRASNRSWQYLPIVAGGTALMYNLKDASGRQIRDLRLSASTIAGIFTGRITNWSDAAITADYGRALPAKTIIPVVRSDGSGTSAQFSAYLARTSGSDWSRFASAQGIPNAATSNYPQFGSAVASKGSDGVANYVAGGSTGVGSIGYVETGFAVQRGFPVVAVKNASGNFALPSAANVAIALTKATLNSDNTQNLDGVYANTNKASYPISSYSYMITPTTGLNPDKGAVLGKFMLYFACAGQQKASVLGYSPLPPNLIKVVFDAVKKLPGAPAVPAINKSTCANPTLSGTLGEGASSAPKGSSAAATSGGGGTGAAATTGGAASGAAAAAGGIAATHAAAGSASGTGQYAA
;
A
#
# COMPACT_ATOMS: atom_id res chain seq x y z
N MET A 1 87.23 3.27 -51.75
CA MET A 1 86.20 2.65 -52.58
C MET A 1 84.89 2.70 -51.85
N ARG A 2 83.96 3.41 -52.42
CA ARG A 2 82.46 3.53 -52.22
C ARG A 2 81.82 3.07 -50.91
N ALA A 3 81.48 4.06 -50.06
CA ALA A 3 80.43 4.01 -49.09
C ALA A 3 79.03 4.03 -49.78
N ARG A 4 78.13 3.12 -49.45
CA ARG A 4 76.70 3.22 -49.83
C ARG A 4 75.86 3.49 -48.59
N SER A 5 75.12 4.57 -48.72
CA SER A 5 74.17 5.11 -47.75
C SER A 5 72.97 4.19 -47.49
N SER A 6 72.60 4.02 -46.22
CA SER A 6 71.32 3.48 -45.75
C SER A 6 70.55 4.60 -45.11
N ARG A 7 69.87 5.44 -45.91
CA ARG A 7 68.84 6.38 -45.47
C ARG A 7 67.60 5.97 -46.21
N GLY A 8 66.64 5.32 -45.50
CA GLY A 8 65.38 5.03 -46.14
C GLY A 8 64.37 4.17 -45.37
N VAL A 9 64.56 3.88 -44.09
CA VAL A 9 63.59 3.03 -43.36
C VAL A 9 63.00 3.69 -42.11
N ALA A 10 63.45 4.90 -41.72
CA ALA A 10 63.00 5.54 -40.48
C ALA A 10 61.73 6.42 -40.62
N SER A 11 61.22 6.66 -41.84
CA SER A 11 60.09 7.64 -42.02
C SER A 11 58.70 7.03 -42.19
N VAL A 12 58.56 5.70 -42.24
CA VAL A 12 57.23 5.04 -42.40
C VAL A 12 56.67 4.57 -41.05
N ALA A 13 57.51 4.37 -40.04
CA ALA A 13 57.02 3.93 -38.71
C ALA A 13 56.42 5.04 -37.86
N ALA A 14 56.74 6.32 -38.13
CA ALA A 14 56.22 7.44 -37.38
C ALA A 14 54.78 7.86 -37.82
N GLY A 15 54.36 7.54 -39.04
CA GLY A 15 53.01 7.88 -39.56
C GLY A 15 51.89 6.95 -39.11
N VAL A 16 52.23 5.69 -38.78
CA VAL A 16 51.20 4.70 -38.36
C VAL A 16 50.87 4.80 -36.87
N LEU A 17 51.78 5.28 -36.04
CA LEU A 17 51.55 5.50 -34.62
C LEU A 17 50.72 6.77 -34.32
N ALA A 18 50.72 7.76 -35.21
CA ALA A 18 49.94 8.98 -35.08
C ALA A 18 48.45 8.79 -35.51
N PHE A 19 48.12 7.78 -36.33
CA PHE A 19 46.74 7.49 -36.75
C PHE A 19 46.02 6.50 -35.83
N LEU A 20 46.75 5.75 -34.97
CA LEU A 20 46.16 4.82 -34.01
C LEU A 20 45.72 5.49 -32.69
N SER A 21 46.13 6.73 -32.44
CA SER A 21 45.75 7.47 -31.21
C SER A 21 44.49 8.35 -31.36
N LEU A 22 43.85 8.39 -32.51
CA LEU A 22 42.59 9.14 -32.72
C LEU A 22 41.30 8.30 -32.68
N LEU A 23 41.42 7.01 -32.38
CA LEU A 23 40.25 6.15 -32.04
C LEU A 23 40.12 5.97 -30.52
N ILE A 24 40.33 7.02 -29.72
CA ILE A 24 39.76 7.10 -28.42
C ILE A 24 38.27 7.28 -28.69
N SER A 25 37.56 6.18 -28.74
CA SER A 25 36.10 6.13 -28.69
C SER A 25 35.67 7.05 -27.54
N ALA A 26 35.16 8.23 -27.87
CA ALA A 26 34.36 8.97 -26.92
C ALA A 26 33.22 8.01 -26.52
N ASN A 27 33.39 7.30 -25.40
CA ASN A 27 32.28 6.68 -24.74
C ASN A 27 31.23 7.78 -24.62
N PRO A 28 30.06 7.66 -25.21
CA PRO A 28 29.02 8.61 -24.94
C PRO A 28 28.89 8.61 -23.41
N ALA A 29 29.17 9.76 -22.78
CA ALA A 29 28.95 9.92 -21.36
C ALA A 29 27.54 9.37 -21.12
N ALA A 30 27.43 8.25 -20.40
CA ALA A 30 26.15 7.65 -20.11
C ALA A 30 25.35 8.76 -19.46
N ALA A 31 24.31 9.22 -20.15
CA ALA A 31 23.45 10.28 -19.62
C ALA A 31 23.04 9.84 -18.23
N ALA A 32 23.31 10.66 -17.22
CA ALA A 32 23.03 10.31 -15.84
C ALA A 32 21.57 9.87 -15.75
N GLU A 33 21.34 8.63 -15.33
CA GLU A 33 19.98 8.08 -15.25
C GLU A 33 19.14 8.94 -14.31
N VAL A 34 18.07 9.55 -14.86
CA VAL A 34 17.18 10.42 -14.10
C VAL A 34 16.37 9.56 -13.13
N THR A 35 16.60 9.77 -11.84
CA THR A 35 15.87 9.09 -10.76
C THR A 35 14.84 10.03 -10.17
N VAL A 36 13.59 9.57 -10.05
CA VAL A 36 12.51 10.25 -9.35
C VAL A 36 12.31 9.60 -7.98
N THR A 37 12.24 10.43 -6.95
CA THR A 37 12.10 9.96 -5.56
C THR A 37 10.73 10.30 -4.99
N GLY A 38 10.14 9.37 -4.26
CA GLY A 38 8.89 9.55 -3.57
C GLY A 38 8.90 8.93 -2.18
N ALA A 39 7.99 9.41 -1.33
CA ALA A 39 7.80 8.83 0.00
C ALA A 39 6.34 8.96 0.44
N GLY A 40 5.93 8.14 1.41
CA GLY A 40 4.62 8.30 2.01
C GLY A 40 3.95 7.02 2.45
N SER A 41 2.71 6.88 2.05
CA SER A 41 1.79 5.85 2.51
C SER A 41 2.34 4.44 2.39
N THR A 42 2.28 3.70 3.49
CA THR A 42 2.51 2.26 3.50
C THR A 42 1.26 1.48 3.06
N TRP A 43 0.07 2.10 3.06
CA TRP A 43 -1.16 1.46 2.61
C TRP A 43 -1.09 1.10 1.12
N SER A 44 -0.60 2.00 0.26
CA SER A 44 -0.44 1.79 -1.18
C SER A 44 0.92 1.20 -1.58
N GLN A 45 1.80 0.95 -0.62
CA GLN A 45 3.19 0.55 -0.88
C GLN A 45 3.31 -0.70 -1.75
N ILE A 46 2.49 -1.74 -1.50
CA ILE A 46 2.52 -3.00 -2.28
C ILE A 46 2.31 -2.72 -3.78
N ALA A 47 1.35 -1.84 -4.12
CA ALA A 47 1.09 -1.48 -5.51
C ALA A 47 2.24 -0.64 -6.10
N VAL A 48 2.71 0.37 -5.38
CA VAL A 48 3.81 1.24 -5.82
C VAL A 48 5.10 0.43 -6.02
N ASP A 49 5.43 -0.49 -5.11
CA ASP A 49 6.60 -1.35 -5.22
C ASP A 49 6.54 -2.27 -6.44
N GLN A 50 5.35 -2.84 -6.73
CA GLN A 50 5.16 -3.62 -7.93
C GLN A 50 5.34 -2.78 -9.20
N TRP A 51 4.71 -1.59 -9.26
CA TRP A 51 4.79 -0.73 -10.45
C TRP A 51 6.19 -0.18 -10.72
N ARG A 52 6.93 0.21 -9.68
CA ARG A 52 8.32 0.68 -9.85
C ARG A 52 9.24 -0.44 -10.33
N ALA A 53 9.04 -1.67 -9.88
CA ALA A 53 9.77 -2.83 -10.38
C ALA A 53 9.44 -3.12 -11.85
N ASP A 54 8.16 -3.04 -12.21
CA ASP A 54 7.68 -3.25 -13.57
C ASP A 54 8.27 -2.21 -14.54
N VAL A 55 8.19 -0.91 -14.22
CA VAL A 55 8.73 0.13 -15.12
C VAL A 55 10.25 0.11 -15.20
N ALA A 56 10.92 -0.29 -14.12
CA ALA A 56 12.38 -0.47 -14.15
C ALA A 56 12.77 -1.58 -15.12
N SER A 57 12.07 -2.72 -15.10
CA SER A 57 12.34 -3.87 -15.96
C SER A 57 11.92 -3.65 -17.42
N GLN A 58 10.78 -2.99 -17.65
CA GLN A 58 10.18 -2.82 -18.98
C GLN A 58 10.72 -1.63 -19.76
N SER A 59 11.09 -0.56 -19.08
CA SER A 59 11.42 0.73 -19.70
C SER A 59 12.61 1.46 -19.06
N GLY A 60 13.33 0.84 -18.14
CA GLY A 60 14.48 1.43 -17.47
C GLY A 60 14.18 2.65 -16.59
N LEU A 61 12.90 2.95 -16.30
CA LEU A 61 12.55 4.09 -15.45
C LEU A 61 13.00 3.86 -14.01
N ARG A 62 13.65 4.88 -13.43
CA ARG A 62 14.15 4.83 -12.06
C ARG A 62 13.22 5.58 -11.11
N ILE A 63 12.41 4.83 -10.40
CA ILE A 63 11.49 5.35 -9.36
C ILE A 63 11.90 4.76 -8.01
N ASN A 64 12.31 5.63 -7.08
CA ASN A 64 12.55 5.26 -5.70
C ASN A 64 11.33 5.65 -4.85
N PHE A 65 10.88 4.76 -3.98
CA PHE A 65 9.79 5.03 -3.06
C PHE A 65 10.11 4.48 -1.67
N SER A 66 9.82 5.29 -0.65
CA SER A 66 9.99 4.94 0.75
C SER A 66 8.66 4.96 1.48
N GLY A 67 8.18 3.81 1.94
CA GLY A 67 6.98 3.67 2.77
C GLY A 67 7.27 4.11 4.21
N VAL A 68 7.07 5.38 4.50
CA VAL A 68 7.36 6.01 5.81
C VAL A 68 6.11 6.45 6.57
N GLY A 69 4.93 6.23 5.98
CA GLY A 69 3.65 6.75 6.44
C GLY A 69 3.26 8.07 5.78
N SER A 70 1.96 8.30 5.66
CA SER A 70 1.41 9.44 4.90
C SER A 70 1.84 10.80 5.43
N SER A 71 1.88 10.97 6.76
CA SER A 71 2.30 12.24 7.37
C SER A 71 3.76 12.55 7.10
N ALA A 72 4.67 11.57 7.27
CA ALA A 72 6.09 11.74 6.98
C ALA A 72 6.33 12.00 5.48
N GLY A 73 5.61 11.30 4.59
CA GLY A 73 5.71 11.55 3.15
C GLY A 73 5.31 12.97 2.76
N ARG A 74 4.21 13.50 3.32
CA ARG A 74 3.82 14.90 3.11
C ARG A 74 4.88 15.88 3.64
N GLN A 75 5.47 15.61 4.83
CA GLN A 75 6.55 16.45 5.37
C GLN A 75 7.79 16.44 4.47
N PHE A 76 8.20 15.27 3.95
CA PHE A 76 9.33 15.20 3.01
C PHE A 76 9.05 15.96 1.71
N TYR A 77 7.81 15.95 1.24
CA TYR A 77 7.41 16.79 0.11
C TYR A 77 7.49 18.29 0.47
N LEU A 78 7.00 18.69 1.64
CA LEU A 78 7.06 20.09 2.10
C LEU A 78 8.47 20.68 2.10
N ILE A 79 9.47 19.90 2.50
CA ILE A 79 10.88 20.33 2.56
C ILE A 79 11.66 19.98 1.30
N SER A 80 11.00 19.62 0.20
CA SER A 80 11.61 19.27 -1.11
C SER A 80 12.59 18.10 -1.06
N GLN A 81 12.45 17.21 -0.11
CA GLN A 81 13.31 16.03 0.03
C GLN A 81 12.90 14.92 -0.94
N VAL A 82 11.67 14.96 -1.45
CA VAL A 82 11.15 14.04 -2.47
C VAL A 82 10.45 14.81 -3.60
N ASP A 83 10.40 14.18 -4.79
CA ASP A 83 9.77 14.74 -5.98
C ASP A 83 8.24 14.57 -5.95
N PHE A 84 7.73 13.51 -5.28
CA PHE A 84 6.31 13.27 -5.06
C PHE A 84 6.05 12.64 -3.68
N ALA A 85 4.84 12.80 -3.18
CA ALA A 85 4.40 12.09 -1.98
C ALA A 85 3.21 11.18 -2.28
N VAL A 86 2.95 10.21 -1.39
CA VAL A 86 1.77 9.36 -1.43
C VAL A 86 1.06 9.39 -0.08
N SER A 87 -0.26 9.58 -0.10
CA SER A 87 -1.08 9.76 1.12
C SER A 87 -2.54 9.41 0.87
N GLU A 88 -3.26 8.93 1.86
CA GLU A 88 -4.74 8.75 1.82
C GLU A 88 -5.50 10.00 2.26
N ILE A 89 -4.78 11.01 2.73
CA ILE A 89 -5.37 12.29 3.14
C ILE A 89 -4.62 13.45 2.51
N PRO A 90 -5.30 14.58 2.24
CA PRO A 90 -4.67 15.78 1.70
C PRO A 90 -3.71 16.43 2.72
N PHE A 91 -2.98 17.44 2.27
CA PHE A 91 -2.25 18.35 3.16
C PHE A 91 -3.18 18.95 4.19
N GLN A 92 -2.68 19.05 5.42
CA GLN A 92 -3.39 19.73 6.51
C GLN A 92 -3.30 21.24 6.35
N PRO A 93 -4.16 22.04 6.99
CA PRO A 93 -4.20 23.49 6.81
C PRO A 93 -2.85 24.18 7.03
N ASP A 94 -2.07 23.77 8.03
CA ASP A 94 -0.73 24.30 8.32
C ASP A 94 0.30 23.90 7.25
N GLU A 95 0.17 22.68 6.69
CA GLU A 95 0.98 22.21 5.58
C GLU A 95 0.70 22.99 4.30
N VAL A 96 -0.58 23.29 4.02
CA VAL A 96 -1.01 24.15 2.90
C VAL A 96 -0.45 25.56 3.06
N ALA A 97 -0.49 26.12 4.27
CA ALA A 97 0.07 27.45 4.55
C ALA A 97 1.58 27.51 4.24
N LYS A 98 2.34 26.49 4.62
CA LYS A 98 3.78 26.36 4.32
C LYS A 98 4.06 26.27 2.82
N LEU A 99 3.27 25.47 2.06
CA LEU A 99 3.41 25.35 0.60
C LEU A 99 3.16 26.70 -0.10
N ARG A 100 2.12 27.42 0.32
CA ARG A 100 1.81 28.76 -0.22
C ARG A 100 2.91 29.76 0.09
N ALA A 101 3.43 29.77 1.32
CA ALA A 101 4.51 30.66 1.72
C ALA A 101 5.81 30.40 0.94
N SER A 102 6.07 29.14 0.54
CA SER A 102 7.20 28.76 -0.31
C SER A 102 6.91 28.84 -1.82
N ASN A 103 5.76 29.37 -2.22
CA ASN A 103 5.30 29.49 -3.60
C ASN A 103 5.35 28.14 -4.37
N ARG A 104 5.05 27.04 -3.67
CA ARG A 104 5.00 25.69 -4.25
C ARG A 104 3.56 25.32 -4.59
N SER A 105 3.35 24.98 -5.84
CA SER A 105 2.07 24.46 -6.31
C SER A 105 2.09 22.93 -6.32
N TRP A 106 0.94 22.32 -6.06
CA TRP A 106 0.77 20.87 -6.06
C TRP A 106 -0.58 20.48 -6.63
N GLN A 107 -0.72 19.21 -6.93
CA GLN A 107 -1.98 18.59 -7.30
C GLN A 107 -2.11 17.21 -6.67
N TYR A 108 -3.35 16.79 -6.43
CA TYR A 108 -3.68 15.43 -6.03
C TYR A 108 -4.19 14.64 -7.23
N LEU A 109 -3.83 13.36 -7.29
CA LEU A 109 -4.36 12.41 -8.24
C LEU A 109 -4.48 11.03 -7.61
N PRO A 110 -5.54 10.26 -7.91
CA PRO A 110 -5.70 8.92 -7.37
C PRO A 110 -4.68 7.97 -8.02
N ILE A 111 -4.09 7.06 -7.22
CA ILE A 111 -3.16 6.06 -7.75
C ILE A 111 -3.74 4.65 -7.70
N VAL A 112 -4.47 4.33 -6.64
CA VAL A 112 -5.09 3.02 -6.45
C VAL A 112 -6.28 3.13 -5.50
N ALA A 113 -7.28 2.31 -5.71
CA ALA A 113 -8.41 2.12 -4.83
C ALA A 113 -8.21 0.86 -3.98
N GLY A 114 -8.75 0.82 -2.77
CA GLY A 114 -8.64 -0.37 -1.93
C GLY A 114 -9.52 -0.33 -0.68
N GLY A 115 -9.57 -1.46 0.01
CA GLY A 115 -10.25 -1.61 1.29
C GLY A 115 -9.26 -1.59 2.44
N THR A 116 -9.51 -0.77 3.45
CA THR A 116 -8.85 -0.92 4.74
C THR A 116 -9.45 -2.13 5.44
N ALA A 117 -8.73 -3.23 5.43
CA ALA A 117 -9.14 -4.50 6.00
C ALA A 117 -8.84 -4.58 7.49
N LEU A 118 -9.69 -5.27 8.24
CA LEU A 118 -9.43 -5.63 9.63
C LEU A 118 -8.85 -7.04 9.67
N MET A 119 -7.52 -7.13 9.63
CA MET A 119 -6.77 -8.37 9.73
C MET A 119 -6.78 -8.86 11.17
N TYR A 120 -7.04 -10.14 11.40
CA TYR A 120 -7.10 -10.69 12.75
C TYR A 120 -6.44 -12.06 12.88
N ASN A 121 -6.07 -12.41 14.10
CA ASN A 121 -5.51 -13.70 14.45
C ASN A 121 -6.28 -14.27 15.65
N LEU A 122 -7.26 -15.11 15.37
CA LEU A 122 -8.09 -15.73 16.39
C LEU A 122 -8.21 -17.24 16.13
N LYS A 123 -8.03 -18.03 17.18
CA LYS A 123 -8.13 -19.49 17.11
C LYS A 123 -9.34 -20.00 17.90
N ASP A 124 -9.96 -21.05 17.42
CA ASP A 124 -11.00 -21.77 18.15
C ASP A 124 -10.40 -22.61 19.30
N ALA A 125 -11.27 -23.28 20.07
CA ALA A 125 -10.86 -24.11 21.21
C ALA A 125 -9.94 -25.28 20.81
N SER A 126 -9.96 -25.71 19.54
CA SER A 126 -9.07 -26.75 19.00
C SER A 126 -7.75 -26.18 18.42
N GLY A 127 -7.50 -24.87 18.55
CA GLY A 127 -6.30 -24.21 18.03
C GLY A 127 -6.34 -23.88 16.54
N ARG A 128 -7.46 -24.12 15.84
CA ARG A 128 -7.62 -23.81 14.41
C ARG A 128 -7.93 -22.33 14.19
N GLN A 129 -7.35 -21.75 13.15
CA GLN A 129 -7.60 -20.36 12.76
C GLN A 129 -9.07 -20.16 12.36
N ILE A 130 -9.77 -19.24 13.04
CA ILE A 130 -11.09 -18.76 12.64
C ILE A 130 -10.93 -17.86 11.42
N ARG A 131 -11.72 -18.08 10.35
CA ARG A 131 -11.56 -17.40 9.05
C ARG A 131 -12.81 -16.70 8.54
N ASP A 132 -13.90 -16.73 9.28
CA ASP A 132 -15.23 -16.30 8.87
C ASP A 132 -15.83 -15.21 9.78
N LEU A 133 -14.98 -14.47 10.51
CA LEU A 133 -15.39 -13.43 11.44
C LEU A 133 -16.14 -12.30 10.74
N ARG A 134 -17.25 -11.89 11.35
CA ARG A 134 -18.14 -10.82 10.89
C ARG A 134 -18.36 -9.83 12.01
N LEU A 135 -18.24 -8.54 11.73
CA LEU A 135 -18.43 -7.48 12.74
C LEU A 135 -19.22 -6.31 12.15
N SER A 136 -20.09 -5.74 12.97
CA SER A 136 -20.79 -4.48 12.67
C SER A 136 -19.91 -3.26 12.99
N ALA A 137 -20.28 -2.09 12.49
CA ALA A 137 -19.58 -0.84 12.74
C ALA A 137 -19.49 -0.52 14.25
N SER A 138 -20.59 -0.75 15.00
CA SER A 138 -20.63 -0.52 16.45
C SER A 138 -19.73 -1.47 17.23
N THR A 139 -19.62 -2.74 16.81
CA THR A 139 -18.71 -3.71 17.42
C THR A 139 -17.27 -3.35 17.12
N ILE A 140 -16.95 -2.99 15.88
CA ILE A 140 -15.62 -2.51 15.47
C ILE A 140 -15.24 -1.28 16.27
N ALA A 141 -16.11 -0.29 16.37
CA ALA A 141 -15.88 0.90 17.20
C ALA A 141 -15.65 0.53 18.66
N GLY A 142 -16.47 -0.39 19.22
CA GLY A 142 -16.29 -0.87 20.59
C GLY A 142 -14.91 -1.47 20.83
N ILE A 143 -14.39 -2.25 19.89
CA ILE A 143 -13.04 -2.85 19.96
C ILE A 143 -11.96 -1.76 19.90
N PHE A 144 -12.01 -0.88 18.90
CA PHE A 144 -10.98 0.12 18.67
C PHE A 144 -11.09 1.38 19.54
N THR A 145 -12.08 1.45 20.41
CA THR A 145 -12.21 2.45 21.48
C THR A 145 -12.03 1.87 22.89
N GLY A 146 -11.76 0.57 23.01
CA GLY A 146 -11.53 -0.11 24.28
C GLY A 146 -12.81 -0.43 25.07
N ARG A 147 -14.01 -0.24 24.50
CA ARG A 147 -15.28 -0.60 25.14
C ARG A 147 -15.51 -2.12 25.13
N ILE A 148 -15.09 -2.80 24.07
CA ILE A 148 -15.10 -4.27 23.93
C ILE A 148 -13.69 -4.77 24.01
N THR A 149 -13.39 -5.56 25.05
CA THR A 149 -12.02 -6.01 25.38
C THR A 149 -11.83 -7.52 25.32
N ASN A 150 -12.92 -8.27 25.08
CA ASN A 150 -12.87 -9.73 25.04
C ASN A 150 -13.62 -10.28 23.82
N TRP A 151 -13.06 -11.30 23.18
CA TRP A 151 -13.67 -11.92 22.00
C TRP A 151 -15.00 -12.64 22.30
N SER A 152 -15.26 -13.03 23.55
CA SER A 152 -16.55 -13.61 23.99
C SER A 152 -17.66 -12.58 24.27
N ASP A 153 -17.43 -11.28 23.97
CA ASP A 153 -18.42 -10.22 24.17
C ASP A 153 -19.73 -10.52 23.44
N ALA A 154 -20.86 -10.16 24.06
CA ALA A 154 -22.20 -10.43 23.53
C ALA A 154 -22.44 -9.73 22.18
N ALA A 155 -21.88 -8.53 21.94
CA ALA A 155 -22.00 -7.83 20.67
C ALA A 155 -21.26 -8.58 19.54
N ILE A 156 -20.08 -9.14 19.83
CA ILE A 156 -19.35 -9.97 18.88
C ILE A 156 -20.13 -11.26 18.59
N THR A 157 -20.66 -11.90 19.63
CA THR A 157 -21.49 -13.12 19.50
C THR A 157 -22.73 -12.85 18.63
N ALA A 158 -23.39 -11.71 18.80
CA ALA A 158 -24.55 -11.31 17.99
C ALA A 158 -24.21 -11.10 16.51
N ASP A 159 -23.08 -10.44 16.21
CA ASP A 159 -22.62 -10.22 14.84
C ASP A 159 -22.14 -11.50 14.16
N TYR A 160 -21.37 -12.31 14.89
CA TYR A 160 -20.75 -13.54 14.37
C TYR A 160 -21.74 -14.70 14.27
N GLY A 161 -22.76 -14.71 15.15
CA GLY A 161 -23.79 -15.75 15.21
C GLY A 161 -23.43 -16.97 16.07
N ARG A 162 -22.28 -16.95 16.74
CA ARG A 162 -21.86 -17.97 17.70
C ARG A 162 -20.84 -17.41 18.70
N ALA A 163 -20.74 -18.02 19.88
CA ALA A 163 -19.75 -17.63 20.88
C ALA A 163 -18.31 -17.89 20.39
N LEU A 164 -17.43 -16.97 20.73
CA LEU A 164 -15.99 -17.07 20.53
C LEU A 164 -15.29 -17.41 21.86
N PRO A 165 -14.07 -17.93 21.83
CA PRO A 165 -13.29 -18.18 23.06
C PRO A 165 -13.12 -16.90 23.88
N ALA A 166 -13.20 -17.04 25.21
CA ALA A 166 -12.92 -15.96 26.16
C ALA A 166 -11.43 -15.61 26.13
N LYS A 167 -11.06 -14.66 25.28
CA LYS A 167 -9.69 -14.19 25.06
C LYS A 167 -9.67 -12.66 24.97
N THR A 168 -8.68 -12.04 25.61
CA THR A 168 -8.45 -10.60 25.51
C THR A 168 -8.23 -10.20 24.05
N ILE A 169 -8.90 -9.13 23.62
CA ILE A 169 -8.67 -8.51 22.33
C ILE A 169 -7.44 -7.62 22.42
N ILE A 170 -6.56 -7.72 21.44
CA ILE A 170 -5.37 -6.88 21.30
C ILE A 170 -5.54 -6.04 20.01
N PRO A 171 -6.10 -4.82 20.10
CA PRO A 171 -6.13 -3.93 18.95
C PRO A 171 -4.71 -3.53 18.55
N VAL A 172 -4.38 -3.62 17.25
CA VAL A 172 -3.09 -3.19 16.74
C VAL A 172 -3.29 -1.92 15.93
N VAL A 173 -2.76 -0.82 16.45
CA VAL A 173 -2.88 0.52 15.88
C VAL A 173 -1.56 1.00 15.31
N ARG A 174 -1.56 2.11 14.57
CA ARG A 174 -0.36 2.67 13.97
C ARG A 174 0.40 3.56 14.97
N SER A 175 1.71 3.37 15.06
CA SER A 175 2.61 4.24 15.85
C SER A 175 3.14 5.44 15.07
N ASP A 176 2.92 5.49 13.76
CA ASP A 176 3.33 6.56 12.86
C ASP A 176 2.12 7.38 12.38
N GLY A 177 2.36 8.57 11.86
CA GLY A 177 1.33 9.39 11.24
C GLY A 177 0.81 8.76 9.94
N SER A 178 -0.36 8.14 10.03
CA SER A 178 -0.91 7.20 9.05
C SER A 178 -2.18 7.70 8.37
N GLY A 179 -2.19 7.69 7.04
CA GLY A 179 -3.41 7.89 6.27
C GLY A 179 -4.44 6.78 6.49
N THR A 180 -3.98 5.53 6.71
CA THR A 180 -4.87 4.41 7.08
C THR A 180 -5.59 4.68 8.40
N SER A 181 -4.87 5.20 9.42
CA SER A 181 -5.49 5.62 10.69
C SER A 181 -6.52 6.73 10.47
N ALA A 182 -6.20 7.71 9.62
CA ALA A 182 -7.14 8.80 9.32
C ALA A 182 -8.41 8.29 8.62
N GLN A 183 -8.29 7.42 7.61
CA GLN A 183 -9.44 6.83 6.93
C GLN A 183 -10.26 5.93 7.85
N PHE A 184 -9.60 5.13 8.69
CA PHE A 184 -10.27 4.25 9.64
C PHE A 184 -10.99 5.04 10.74
N SER A 185 -10.36 6.06 11.32
CA SER A 185 -10.99 6.93 12.33
C SER A 185 -12.13 7.77 11.75
N ALA A 186 -12.03 8.21 10.49
CA ALA A 186 -13.14 8.85 9.76
C ALA A 186 -14.35 7.92 9.65
N TYR A 187 -14.13 6.65 9.30
CA TYR A 187 -15.17 5.62 9.29
C TYR A 187 -15.81 5.45 10.67
N LEU A 188 -15.01 5.31 11.76
CA LEU A 188 -15.54 5.19 13.13
C LEU A 188 -16.36 6.42 13.53
N ALA A 189 -15.85 7.62 13.28
CA ALA A 189 -16.53 8.86 13.59
C ALA A 189 -17.89 8.99 12.85
N ARG A 190 -17.93 8.53 11.60
CA ARG A 190 -19.15 8.63 10.76
C ARG A 190 -20.19 7.56 11.08
N THR A 191 -19.76 6.32 11.40
CA THR A 191 -20.66 5.17 11.60
C THR A 191 -20.99 4.87 13.05
N SER A 192 -20.18 5.33 13.99
CA SER A 192 -20.31 5.09 15.44
C SER A 192 -19.88 6.32 16.24
N GLY A 193 -20.44 7.49 15.86
CA GLY A 193 -20.00 8.80 16.33
C GLY A 193 -20.02 8.98 17.86
N SER A 194 -20.95 8.35 18.59
CA SER A 194 -21.00 8.43 20.05
C SER A 194 -19.84 7.68 20.72
N ASP A 195 -19.46 6.50 20.21
CA ASP A 195 -18.31 5.76 20.72
C ASP A 195 -17.01 6.49 20.39
N TRP A 196 -16.89 7.01 19.16
CA TRP A 196 -15.73 7.79 18.73
C TRP A 196 -15.58 9.08 19.55
N SER A 197 -16.64 9.87 19.70
CA SER A 197 -16.63 11.12 20.45
C SER A 197 -16.20 10.93 21.91
N ARG A 198 -16.73 9.89 22.58
CA ARG A 198 -16.35 9.54 23.95
C ARG A 198 -14.87 9.17 24.04
N PHE A 199 -14.40 8.35 23.10
CA PHE A 199 -13.00 7.95 23.02
C PHE A 199 -12.09 9.14 22.75
N ALA A 200 -12.40 9.97 21.76
CA ALA A 200 -11.64 11.16 21.41
C ALA A 200 -11.50 12.11 22.62
N SER A 201 -12.60 12.36 23.32
CA SER A 201 -12.60 13.17 24.55
C SER A 201 -11.71 12.56 25.63
N ALA A 202 -11.81 11.25 25.86
CA ALA A 202 -10.99 10.55 26.87
C ALA A 202 -9.49 10.54 26.52
N GLN A 203 -9.14 10.56 25.22
CA GLN A 203 -7.77 10.59 24.75
C GLN A 203 -7.23 12.01 24.50
N GLY A 204 -8.01 13.06 24.72
CA GLY A 204 -7.61 14.43 24.49
C GLY A 204 -7.31 14.75 23.02
N ILE A 205 -7.97 14.07 22.07
CA ILE A 205 -7.82 14.32 20.65
C ILE A 205 -9.08 14.96 20.07
N PRO A 206 -8.98 15.66 18.91
CA PRO A 206 -10.14 16.20 18.24
C PRO A 206 -11.20 15.12 17.90
N ASN A 207 -12.49 15.46 18.02
CA ASN A 207 -13.58 14.59 17.56
C ASN A 207 -13.68 14.61 16.02
N ALA A 208 -12.62 14.15 15.36
CA ALA A 208 -12.47 14.12 13.91
C ALA A 208 -11.56 12.94 13.52
N ALA A 209 -11.36 12.75 12.22
CA ALA A 209 -10.37 11.81 11.70
C ALA A 209 -8.96 12.19 12.18
N THR A 210 -8.17 11.18 12.57
CA THR A 210 -6.80 11.39 13.04
C THR A 210 -5.80 10.48 12.36
N SER A 211 -4.67 11.03 11.93
CA SER A 211 -3.52 10.25 11.45
C SER A 211 -2.73 9.60 12.58
N ASN A 212 -2.86 10.12 13.81
CA ASN A 212 -2.16 9.64 15.00
C ASN A 212 -3.17 8.95 15.92
N TYR A 213 -3.42 7.66 15.66
CA TYR A 213 -4.36 6.89 16.46
C TYR A 213 -3.77 6.65 17.86
N PRO A 214 -4.46 7.03 18.95
CA PRO A 214 -3.92 6.85 20.30
C PRO A 214 -3.78 5.36 20.64
N GLN A 215 -2.75 5.03 21.42
CA GLN A 215 -2.65 3.75 22.09
C GLN A 215 -3.50 3.77 23.36
N PHE A 216 -4.30 2.73 23.59
CA PHE A 216 -5.23 2.65 24.71
C PHE A 216 -5.37 1.22 25.22
N GLY A 217 -5.69 1.02 26.50
CA GLY A 217 -5.97 -0.29 27.09
C GLY A 217 -4.93 -1.35 26.70
N SER A 218 -5.38 -2.44 26.07
CA SER A 218 -4.53 -3.53 25.56
C SER A 218 -3.97 -3.29 24.16
N ALA A 219 -4.21 -2.12 23.55
CA ALA A 219 -3.77 -1.85 22.20
C ALA A 219 -2.23 -1.79 22.09
N VAL A 220 -1.72 -2.31 21.01
CA VAL A 220 -0.30 -2.28 20.64
C VAL A 220 -0.10 -1.37 19.44
N ALA A 221 0.89 -0.48 19.52
CA ALA A 221 1.24 0.40 18.44
C ALA A 221 2.38 -0.18 17.59
N SER A 222 2.18 -0.24 16.25
CA SER A 222 3.16 -0.78 15.30
C SER A 222 3.38 0.17 14.13
N LYS A 223 4.63 0.29 13.67
CA LYS A 223 5.00 1.20 12.60
C LYS A 223 4.64 0.64 11.23
N GLY A 224 3.94 1.42 10.41
CA GLY A 224 3.57 1.07 9.05
C GLY A 224 2.51 -0.05 8.96
N SER A 225 1.96 -0.26 7.78
CA SER A 225 1.03 -1.37 7.53
C SER A 225 1.71 -2.73 7.71
N ASP A 226 2.99 -2.81 7.33
CA ASP A 226 3.80 -4.02 7.48
C ASP A 226 3.98 -4.40 8.96
N GLY A 227 4.30 -3.43 9.83
CA GLY A 227 4.44 -3.65 11.27
C GLY A 227 3.15 -4.12 11.92
N VAL A 228 2.00 -3.53 11.56
CA VAL A 228 0.68 -4.00 12.03
C VAL A 228 0.42 -5.43 11.58
N ALA A 229 0.60 -5.72 10.30
CA ALA A 229 0.35 -7.05 9.76
C ALA A 229 1.31 -8.11 10.32
N ASN A 230 2.59 -7.77 10.56
CA ASN A 230 3.57 -8.65 11.19
C ASN A 230 3.20 -8.96 12.64
N TYR A 231 2.72 -7.96 13.41
CA TYR A 231 2.26 -8.21 14.78
C TYR A 231 1.07 -9.19 14.77
N VAL A 232 0.06 -8.93 13.94
CA VAL A 232 -1.12 -9.81 13.85
C VAL A 232 -0.73 -11.21 13.41
N ALA A 233 0.18 -11.36 12.45
CA ALA A 233 0.68 -12.66 11.99
C ALA A 233 1.66 -13.31 12.96
N GLY A 234 2.13 -12.60 13.98
CA GLY A 234 3.15 -13.07 14.92
C GLY A 234 2.64 -14.22 15.78
N GLY A 235 3.12 -15.42 15.53
CA GLY A 235 2.97 -16.67 16.28
C GLY A 235 2.00 -16.65 17.48
N SER A 236 2.52 -16.92 18.68
CA SER A 236 1.71 -16.92 19.92
C SER A 236 1.33 -15.50 20.37
N THR A 237 2.17 -14.50 20.14
CA THR A 237 1.96 -13.12 20.58
C THR A 237 0.85 -12.43 19.79
N GLY A 238 0.65 -12.80 18.52
CA GLY A 238 -0.41 -12.26 17.68
C GLY A 238 -1.79 -12.86 17.95
N VAL A 239 -1.91 -13.98 18.67
CA VAL A 239 -3.21 -14.63 18.89
C VAL A 239 -4.10 -13.80 19.80
N GLY A 240 -5.27 -13.40 19.30
CA GLY A 240 -6.22 -12.50 19.94
C GLY A 240 -6.14 -11.08 19.39
N SER A 241 -5.21 -10.79 18.47
CA SER A 241 -5.07 -9.46 17.90
C SER A 241 -5.98 -9.21 16.68
N ILE A 242 -6.28 -7.93 16.47
CA ILE A 242 -6.97 -7.38 15.32
C ILE A 242 -6.35 -6.01 14.98
N GLY A 243 -6.01 -5.80 13.71
CA GLY A 243 -5.41 -4.54 13.25
C GLY A 243 -5.98 -4.10 11.91
N TYR A 244 -5.88 -2.81 11.61
CA TYR A 244 -6.31 -2.26 10.33
C TYR A 244 -5.13 -2.07 9.38
N VAL A 245 -5.24 -2.66 8.20
CA VAL A 245 -4.22 -2.63 7.13
C VAL A 245 -4.90 -2.54 5.77
N GLU A 246 -4.15 -2.28 4.71
CA GLU A 246 -4.64 -2.55 3.37
C GLU A 246 -4.74 -4.08 3.14
N THR A 247 -5.74 -4.51 2.36
CA THR A 247 -6.08 -5.91 2.15
C THR A 247 -4.90 -6.78 1.70
N GLY A 248 -4.02 -6.26 0.86
CA GLY A 248 -2.85 -6.98 0.33
C GLY A 248 -1.89 -7.47 1.41
N PHE A 249 -1.76 -6.74 2.53
CA PHE A 249 -0.90 -7.17 3.65
C PHE A 249 -1.44 -8.43 4.34
N ALA A 250 -2.75 -8.57 4.46
CA ALA A 250 -3.37 -9.77 5.00
C ALA A 250 -3.27 -10.96 4.00
N VAL A 251 -3.47 -10.70 2.71
CA VAL A 251 -3.36 -11.68 1.63
C VAL A 251 -1.94 -12.26 1.57
N GLN A 252 -0.90 -11.41 1.56
CA GLN A 252 0.50 -11.85 1.52
C GLN A 252 0.89 -12.74 2.70
N ARG A 253 0.25 -12.56 3.86
CA ARG A 253 0.51 -13.36 5.07
C ARG A 253 -0.43 -14.55 5.23
N GLY A 254 -1.40 -14.73 4.33
CA GLY A 254 -2.39 -15.81 4.41
C GLY A 254 -3.35 -15.69 5.60
N PHE A 255 -3.49 -14.49 6.18
CA PHE A 255 -4.37 -14.24 7.32
C PHE A 255 -5.76 -13.79 6.89
N PRO A 256 -6.80 -14.12 7.69
CA PRO A 256 -8.17 -13.71 7.43
C PRO A 256 -8.38 -12.24 7.74
N VAL A 257 -9.41 -11.67 7.12
CA VAL A 257 -9.92 -10.34 7.38
C VAL A 257 -11.41 -10.40 7.74
N VAL A 258 -11.86 -9.44 8.53
CA VAL A 258 -13.25 -9.34 8.96
C VAL A 258 -14.16 -8.99 7.77
N ALA A 259 -15.29 -9.69 7.65
CA ALA A 259 -16.40 -9.22 6.84
C ALA A 259 -17.17 -8.13 7.62
N VAL A 260 -17.21 -6.91 7.08
CA VAL A 260 -17.78 -5.73 7.75
C VAL A 260 -19.21 -5.50 7.32
N LYS A 261 -20.10 -5.28 8.31
CA LYS A 261 -21.51 -4.99 8.05
C LYS A 261 -21.65 -3.61 7.41
N ASN A 262 -22.29 -3.56 6.25
CA ASN A 262 -22.53 -2.33 5.50
C ASN A 262 -23.89 -1.71 5.80
N ALA A 263 -24.20 -0.56 5.20
CA ALA A 263 -25.45 0.17 5.42
C ALA A 263 -26.71 -0.59 5.00
N SER A 264 -26.60 -1.62 4.14
CA SER A 264 -27.73 -2.51 3.80
C SER A 264 -27.94 -3.65 4.80
N GLY A 265 -27.12 -3.74 5.85
CA GLY A 265 -27.16 -4.82 6.84
C GLY A 265 -26.43 -6.10 6.43
N ASN A 266 -25.79 -6.14 5.24
CA ASN A 266 -25.03 -7.29 4.76
C ASN A 266 -23.56 -7.19 5.15
N PHE A 267 -22.90 -8.34 5.36
CA PHE A 267 -21.49 -8.42 5.65
C PHE A 267 -20.70 -8.57 4.35
N ALA A 268 -19.75 -7.67 4.11
CA ALA A 268 -18.92 -7.64 2.91
C ALA A 268 -17.43 -7.78 3.25
N LEU A 269 -16.69 -8.51 2.42
CA LEU A 269 -15.22 -8.59 2.46
C LEU A 269 -14.60 -7.49 1.57
N PRO A 270 -13.35 -7.05 1.82
CA PRO A 270 -12.67 -6.03 1.04
C PRO A 270 -12.11 -6.57 -0.29
N SER A 271 -12.94 -7.26 -1.07
CA SER A 271 -12.55 -7.69 -2.42
C SER A 271 -12.50 -6.50 -3.37
N ALA A 272 -11.71 -6.61 -4.46
CA ALA A 272 -11.64 -5.58 -5.49
C ALA A 272 -13.01 -5.14 -6.01
N ALA A 273 -13.91 -6.10 -6.24
CA ALA A 273 -15.28 -5.84 -6.70
C ALA A 273 -16.11 -5.09 -5.65
N ASN A 274 -16.06 -5.50 -4.38
CA ASN A 274 -16.82 -4.89 -3.30
C ASN A 274 -16.33 -3.46 -2.99
N VAL A 275 -15.02 -3.23 -3.13
CA VAL A 275 -14.40 -1.89 -3.05
C VAL A 275 -14.86 -1.03 -4.23
N ALA A 276 -14.81 -1.54 -5.46
CA ALA A 276 -15.28 -0.81 -6.63
C ALA A 276 -16.75 -0.39 -6.48
N ILE A 277 -17.63 -1.30 -6.03
CA ILE A 277 -19.04 -1.01 -5.74
C ILE A 277 -19.18 0.08 -4.68
N ALA A 278 -18.43 -0.01 -3.59
CA ALA A 278 -18.47 1.00 -2.54
C ALA A 278 -18.11 2.38 -3.08
N LEU A 279 -17.04 2.47 -3.85
CA LEU A 279 -16.48 3.71 -4.37
C LEU A 279 -17.29 4.34 -5.53
N THR A 280 -18.33 3.67 -6.04
CA THR A 280 -19.32 4.32 -6.93
C THR A 280 -20.07 5.47 -6.24
N LYS A 281 -20.04 5.51 -4.90
CA LYS A 281 -20.66 6.56 -4.08
C LYS A 281 -19.65 7.59 -3.55
N ALA A 282 -18.37 7.42 -3.83
CA ALA A 282 -17.37 8.45 -3.56
C ALA A 282 -17.53 9.60 -4.56
N THR A 283 -17.35 10.84 -4.06
CA THR A 283 -17.29 12.03 -4.90
C THR A 283 -15.93 12.69 -4.77
N LEU A 284 -15.51 13.41 -5.81
CA LEU A 284 -14.28 14.19 -5.78
C LEU A 284 -14.60 15.66 -5.48
N ASN A 285 -13.80 16.26 -4.63
CA ASN A 285 -13.74 17.69 -4.44
C ASN A 285 -13.04 18.36 -5.63
N SER A 286 -13.08 19.68 -5.72
CA SER A 286 -12.50 20.46 -6.84
C SER A 286 -10.99 20.28 -6.99
N ASP A 287 -10.29 19.89 -5.93
CA ASP A 287 -8.86 19.59 -5.90
C ASP A 287 -8.54 18.10 -6.13
N ASN A 288 -9.53 17.29 -6.51
CA ASN A 288 -9.48 15.83 -6.67
C ASN A 288 -9.33 15.02 -5.38
N THR A 289 -9.48 15.63 -4.20
CA THR A 289 -9.59 14.87 -2.96
C THR A 289 -10.94 14.19 -2.85
N GLN A 290 -11.02 13.08 -2.10
CA GLN A 290 -12.24 12.27 -1.99
C GLN A 290 -13.16 12.74 -0.86
N ASN A 291 -14.46 12.67 -1.10
CA ASN A 291 -15.49 12.65 -0.08
C ASN A 291 -16.10 11.25 -0.03
N LEU A 292 -16.03 10.60 1.12
CA LEU A 292 -16.43 9.21 1.34
C LEU A 292 -17.76 9.06 2.10
N ASP A 293 -18.47 10.12 2.41
CA ASP A 293 -19.76 10.05 3.14
C ASP A 293 -20.75 9.12 2.46
N GLY A 294 -20.85 9.20 1.12
CA GLY A 294 -21.69 8.32 0.33
C GLY A 294 -21.24 6.86 0.34
N VAL A 295 -19.95 6.60 0.53
CA VAL A 295 -19.39 5.24 0.64
C VAL A 295 -19.86 4.55 1.91
N TYR A 296 -19.80 5.26 3.03
CA TYR A 296 -20.25 4.73 4.33
C TYR A 296 -21.76 4.45 4.36
N ALA A 297 -22.53 5.22 3.61
CA ALA A 297 -23.98 5.10 3.50
C ALA A 297 -24.45 4.24 2.30
N ASN A 298 -23.55 3.58 1.57
CA ASN A 298 -23.88 2.82 0.37
C ASN A 298 -24.73 1.59 0.73
N THR A 299 -25.96 1.53 0.21
CA THR A 299 -26.94 0.46 0.48
C THR A 299 -26.80 -0.74 -0.46
N ASN A 300 -25.81 -0.79 -1.34
CA ASN A 300 -25.55 -1.99 -2.11
C ASN A 300 -25.07 -3.12 -1.21
N LYS A 301 -25.68 -4.30 -1.35
CA LYS A 301 -25.39 -5.47 -0.50
C LYS A 301 -23.93 -5.91 -0.51
N ALA A 302 -23.21 -5.69 -1.60
CA ALA A 302 -21.81 -6.04 -1.78
C ALA A 302 -20.83 -4.92 -1.39
N SER A 303 -21.32 -3.73 -1.01
CA SER A 303 -20.45 -2.58 -0.70
C SER A 303 -19.57 -2.86 0.52
N TYR A 304 -18.23 -2.73 0.37
CA TYR A 304 -17.30 -2.75 1.50
C TYR A 304 -17.15 -1.35 2.08
N PRO A 305 -17.59 -1.08 3.32
CA PRO A 305 -17.75 0.29 3.78
C PRO A 305 -16.43 1.03 4.10
N ILE A 306 -15.32 0.32 4.34
CA ILE A 306 -14.02 0.95 4.64
C ILE A 306 -13.16 0.99 3.36
N SER A 307 -13.70 1.60 2.32
CA SER A 307 -13.07 1.75 1.00
C SER A 307 -12.64 3.18 0.75
N SER A 308 -11.46 3.36 0.15
CA SER A 308 -10.88 4.68 -0.16
C SER A 308 -9.93 4.63 -1.35
N TYR A 309 -9.44 5.81 -1.75
CA TYR A 309 -8.33 5.97 -2.71
C TYR A 309 -7.07 6.43 -1.97
N SER A 310 -5.91 6.04 -2.50
CA SER A 310 -4.64 6.69 -2.17
C SER A 310 -4.32 7.75 -3.21
N TYR A 311 -3.75 8.87 -2.80
CA TYR A 311 -3.32 9.95 -3.68
C TYR A 311 -1.82 9.92 -3.91
N MET A 312 -1.40 10.19 -5.14
CA MET A 312 -0.10 10.80 -5.37
C MET A 312 -0.25 12.32 -5.30
N ILE A 313 0.74 12.98 -4.71
CA ILE A 313 0.88 14.43 -4.62
C ILE A 313 2.08 14.80 -5.47
N THR A 314 1.86 15.56 -6.53
CA THR A 314 2.91 15.96 -7.47
C THR A 314 2.97 17.46 -7.62
N PRO A 315 4.16 18.04 -7.87
CA PRO A 315 4.28 19.46 -8.16
C PRO A 315 3.71 19.78 -9.56
N THR A 316 3.15 20.97 -9.71
CA THR A 316 2.77 21.51 -11.03
C THR A 316 3.77 22.57 -11.53
N THR A 317 4.70 23.00 -10.67
CA THR A 317 5.80 23.92 -10.99
C THR A 317 7.07 23.50 -10.26
N GLY A 318 8.24 23.94 -10.73
CA GLY A 318 9.52 23.80 -10.01
C GLY A 318 10.16 22.40 -10.03
N LEU A 319 9.55 21.40 -10.68
CA LEU A 319 10.17 20.11 -10.91
C LEU A 319 11.12 20.19 -12.13
N ASN A 320 12.28 19.55 -12.03
CA ASN A 320 13.16 19.39 -13.19
C ASN A 320 12.39 18.69 -14.33
N PRO A 321 12.41 19.22 -15.57
CA PRO A 321 11.67 18.66 -16.70
C PRO A 321 11.98 17.19 -16.99
N ASP A 322 13.23 16.75 -16.86
CA ASP A 322 13.59 15.35 -17.08
C ASP A 322 12.96 14.44 -16.02
N LYS A 323 12.93 14.88 -14.75
CA LYS A 323 12.19 14.19 -13.69
C LYS A 323 10.69 14.17 -13.96
N GLY A 324 10.13 15.26 -14.48
CA GLY A 324 8.73 15.35 -14.86
C GLY A 324 8.37 14.38 -15.99
N ALA A 325 9.26 14.22 -16.98
CA ALA A 325 9.08 13.24 -18.04
C ALA A 325 9.09 11.79 -17.51
N VAL A 326 9.99 11.46 -16.58
CA VAL A 326 10.05 10.13 -15.93
C VAL A 326 8.81 9.91 -15.07
N LEU A 327 8.45 10.88 -14.23
CA LEU A 327 7.26 10.79 -13.36
C LEU A 327 5.98 10.66 -14.17
N GLY A 328 5.84 11.43 -15.26
CA GLY A 328 4.66 11.36 -16.12
C GLY A 328 4.51 10.00 -16.80
N LYS A 329 5.61 9.38 -17.28
CA LYS A 329 5.60 8.01 -17.81
C LYS A 329 5.17 6.99 -16.73
N PHE A 330 5.68 7.13 -15.51
CA PHE A 330 5.27 6.28 -14.39
C PHE A 330 3.78 6.45 -14.06
N MET A 331 3.27 7.70 -14.08
CA MET A 331 1.86 7.99 -13.86
C MET A 331 0.97 7.36 -14.93
N LEU A 332 1.33 7.44 -16.20
CA LEU A 332 0.60 6.78 -17.29
C LEU A 332 0.64 5.26 -17.15
N TYR A 333 1.78 4.70 -16.74
CA TYR A 333 1.91 3.26 -16.49
C TYR A 333 0.97 2.80 -15.38
N PHE A 334 1.04 3.41 -14.19
CA PHE A 334 0.22 2.93 -13.08
C PHE A 334 -1.28 3.18 -13.30
N ALA A 335 -1.70 4.20 -14.05
CA ALA A 335 -3.11 4.41 -14.38
C ALA A 335 -3.65 3.36 -15.37
N CYS A 336 -2.80 2.77 -16.16
CA CYS A 336 -3.14 1.85 -17.25
C CYS A 336 -2.70 0.41 -16.97
N ALA A 337 -1.56 0.00 -17.50
CA ALA A 337 -1.08 -1.38 -17.42
C ALA A 337 -0.84 -1.85 -15.97
N GLY A 338 -0.40 -0.97 -15.09
CA GLY A 338 -0.21 -1.26 -13.67
C GLY A 338 -1.48 -1.69 -12.95
N GLN A 339 -2.66 -1.25 -13.41
CA GLN A 339 -3.93 -1.62 -12.81
C GLN A 339 -4.34 -3.09 -13.10
N GLN A 340 -3.75 -3.74 -14.08
CA GLN A 340 -4.02 -5.16 -14.35
C GLN A 340 -3.64 -6.06 -13.17
N LYS A 341 -2.65 -5.65 -12.38
CA LYS A 341 -2.19 -6.37 -11.18
C LYS A 341 -2.93 -5.97 -9.90
N ALA A 342 -3.75 -4.90 -9.93
CA ALA A 342 -4.36 -4.35 -8.72
C ALA A 342 -5.12 -5.40 -7.90
N SER A 343 -5.99 -6.18 -8.52
CA SER A 343 -6.83 -7.16 -7.81
C SER A 343 -6.03 -8.27 -7.12
N VAL A 344 -4.97 -8.79 -7.76
CA VAL A 344 -4.13 -9.83 -7.15
C VAL A 344 -3.24 -9.29 -6.02
N LEU A 345 -2.97 -7.99 -6.05
CA LEU A 345 -2.24 -7.28 -4.99
C LEU A 345 -3.15 -6.86 -3.81
N GLY A 346 -4.47 -7.10 -3.88
CA GLY A 346 -5.44 -6.77 -2.85
C GLY A 346 -6.17 -5.44 -3.06
N TYR A 347 -5.93 -4.75 -4.18
CA TYR A 347 -6.52 -3.46 -4.51
C TYR A 347 -7.67 -3.57 -5.53
N SER A 348 -8.34 -2.46 -5.77
CA SER A 348 -9.34 -2.32 -6.83
C SER A 348 -8.80 -1.41 -7.94
N PRO A 349 -8.93 -1.78 -9.23
CA PRO A 349 -8.49 -0.94 -10.33
C PRO A 349 -9.23 0.41 -10.36
N LEU A 350 -8.52 1.46 -10.78
CA LEU A 350 -9.11 2.78 -10.96
C LEU A 350 -10.18 2.77 -12.06
N PRO A 351 -11.37 3.35 -11.82
CA PRO A 351 -12.40 3.50 -12.83
C PRO A 351 -12.05 4.58 -13.88
N PRO A 352 -12.73 4.62 -15.03
CA PRO A 352 -12.40 5.52 -16.17
C PRO A 352 -12.33 7.00 -15.82
N ASN A 353 -13.22 7.49 -14.94
CA ASN A 353 -13.22 8.88 -14.49
C ASN A 353 -11.95 9.23 -13.71
N LEU A 354 -11.41 8.32 -12.90
CA LEU A 354 -10.18 8.53 -12.16
C LEU A 354 -8.92 8.37 -13.03
N ILE A 355 -8.95 7.50 -14.03
CA ILE A 355 -7.90 7.45 -15.07
C ILE A 355 -7.77 8.81 -15.73
N LYS A 356 -8.91 9.45 -16.07
CA LYS A 356 -8.92 10.80 -16.66
C LYS A 356 -8.25 11.83 -15.75
N VAL A 357 -8.50 11.78 -14.44
CA VAL A 357 -7.83 12.67 -13.47
C VAL A 357 -6.31 12.50 -13.51
N VAL A 358 -5.81 11.26 -13.58
CA VAL A 358 -4.37 11.00 -13.69
C VAL A 358 -3.80 11.57 -14.99
N PHE A 359 -4.48 11.34 -16.14
CA PHE A 359 -4.04 11.84 -17.44
C PHE A 359 -4.00 13.37 -17.49
N ASP A 360 -4.99 14.03 -16.90
CA ASP A 360 -5.01 15.49 -16.78
C ASP A 360 -3.94 16.03 -15.82
N ALA A 361 -3.60 15.26 -14.79
CA ALA A 361 -2.51 15.60 -13.88
C ALA A 361 -1.12 15.48 -14.57
N VAL A 362 -0.92 14.47 -15.42
CA VAL A 362 0.32 14.33 -16.21
C VAL A 362 0.58 15.57 -17.05
N LYS A 363 -0.45 16.10 -17.74
CA LYS A 363 -0.32 17.31 -18.59
C LYS A 363 0.17 18.55 -17.85
N LYS A 364 0.02 18.58 -16.52
CA LYS A 364 0.43 19.71 -15.67
C LYS A 364 1.85 19.57 -15.11
N LEU A 365 2.54 18.45 -15.36
CA LEU A 365 3.90 18.27 -14.90
C LEU A 365 4.87 19.08 -15.77
N PRO A 366 5.88 19.76 -15.20
CA PRO A 366 7.00 20.27 -15.96
C PRO A 366 7.70 19.16 -16.73
N GLY A 367 7.88 19.30 -18.05
CA GLY A 367 8.48 18.26 -18.88
C GLY A 367 7.61 17.04 -19.14
N ALA A 368 6.29 17.16 -18.97
CA ALA A 368 5.34 16.08 -19.18
C ALA A 368 5.54 15.35 -20.51
N PRO A 369 5.46 14.01 -20.55
CA PRO A 369 5.43 13.27 -21.82
C PRO A 369 4.13 13.54 -22.57
N ALA A 370 4.10 13.21 -23.87
CA ALA A 370 2.86 13.19 -24.64
C ALA A 370 1.83 12.26 -23.95
N VAL A 371 0.61 12.78 -23.77
CA VAL A 371 -0.48 12.05 -23.11
C VAL A 371 -1.40 11.50 -24.20
N PRO A 372 -1.53 10.17 -24.36
CA PRO A 372 -2.37 9.56 -25.38
C PRO A 372 -3.86 9.75 -25.06
N ALA A 373 -4.72 9.45 -26.04
CA ALA A 373 -6.15 9.32 -25.79
C ALA A 373 -6.44 8.13 -24.85
N ILE A 374 -7.47 8.25 -24.03
CA ILE A 374 -7.87 7.16 -23.12
C ILE A 374 -8.80 6.20 -23.86
N ASN A 375 -8.29 5.04 -24.21
CA ASN A 375 -9.07 3.95 -24.82
C ASN A 375 -8.37 2.60 -24.53
N LYS A 376 -9.02 1.49 -24.90
CA LYS A 376 -8.52 0.14 -24.64
C LYS A 376 -7.14 -0.18 -25.26
N SER A 377 -6.81 0.45 -26.38
CA SER A 377 -5.54 0.21 -27.10
C SER A 377 -4.37 1.00 -26.51
N THR A 378 -4.63 2.17 -25.92
CA THR A 378 -3.62 3.07 -25.37
C THR A 378 -3.49 2.99 -23.86
N CYS A 379 -4.49 2.43 -23.18
CA CYS A 379 -4.54 2.30 -21.72
C CYS A 379 -5.13 0.94 -21.34
N ALA A 380 -4.27 -0.01 -21.04
CA ALA A 380 -4.61 -1.40 -20.69
C ALA A 380 -5.16 -1.52 -19.25
N ASN A 381 -6.06 -0.62 -18.85
CA ASN A 381 -6.73 -0.72 -17.55
C ASN A 381 -7.96 -1.64 -17.68
N PRO A 382 -8.16 -2.63 -16.79
CA PRO A 382 -9.27 -3.60 -16.88
C PRO A 382 -10.66 -2.95 -16.82
N THR A 383 -10.81 -1.80 -16.17
CA THR A 383 -12.10 -1.10 -16.07
C THR A 383 -12.56 -0.47 -17.40
N LEU A 384 -11.65 -0.22 -18.33
CA LEU A 384 -11.98 0.27 -19.68
C LEU A 384 -12.56 -0.83 -20.59
N SER A 385 -12.28 -2.11 -20.27
CA SER A 385 -12.82 -3.26 -21.02
C SER A 385 -14.16 -3.77 -20.50
N GLY A 386 -14.65 -3.25 -19.36
CA GLY A 386 -15.85 -3.75 -18.70
C GLY A 386 -15.64 -5.08 -17.96
N THR A 387 -14.44 -5.64 -18.02
CA THR A 387 -14.04 -6.82 -17.25
C THR A 387 -13.35 -6.36 -15.98
N LEU A 388 -14.13 -6.18 -14.91
CA LEU A 388 -13.59 -6.36 -13.57
C LEU A 388 -13.21 -7.83 -13.53
N GLY A 389 -11.91 -8.14 -13.58
CA GLY A 389 -11.44 -9.52 -13.71
C GLY A 389 -12.12 -10.41 -12.69
N GLU A 390 -12.78 -11.45 -13.16
CA GLU A 390 -13.41 -12.50 -12.35
C GLU A 390 -12.37 -13.34 -11.54
N GLY A 391 -11.12 -12.88 -11.48
CA GLY A 391 -10.03 -13.51 -10.73
C GLY A 391 -9.99 -13.22 -9.23
N ALA A 392 -10.86 -12.37 -8.69
CA ALA A 392 -10.78 -11.94 -7.28
C ALA A 392 -11.73 -12.69 -6.34
N SER A 393 -12.35 -13.79 -6.75
CA SER A 393 -13.23 -14.61 -5.91
C SER A 393 -12.59 -15.96 -5.56
N SER A 394 -11.37 -15.97 -5.07
CA SER A 394 -10.84 -17.16 -4.39
C SER A 394 -10.30 -16.81 -3.01
N ALA A 395 -11.22 -16.60 -2.07
CA ALA A 395 -10.94 -17.13 -0.74
C ALA A 395 -10.68 -18.65 -0.92
N PRO A 396 -9.67 -19.24 -0.26
CA PRO A 396 -9.46 -20.68 -0.35
C PRO A 396 -10.77 -21.35 0.07
N LYS A 397 -11.38 -22.10 -0.86
CA LYS A 397 -12.53 -22.95 -0.55
C LYS A 397 -12.08 -23.89 0.54
N GLY A 398 -12.57 -23.70 1.75
CA GLY A 398 -12.50 -24.70 2.78
C GLY A 398 -13.10 -25.99 2.23
N SER A 399 -12.29 -27.03 2.13
CA SER A 399 -12.71 -28.38 1.80
C SER A 399 -13.82 -28.77 2.77
N SER A 400 -15.06 -28.68 2.33
CA SER A 400 -16.20 -29.32 2.95
C SER A 400 -16.07 -30.82 2.63
N ALA A 401 -15.50 -31.57 3.56
CA ALA A 401 -15.58 -33.02 3.54
C ALA A 401 -17.06 -33.40 3.77
N ALA A 402 -17.76 -33.71 2.71
CA ALA A 402 -19.04 -34.38 2.77
C ALA A 402 -18.76 -35.81 3.23
N ALA A 403 -19.31 -36.13 4.40
CA ALA A 403 -19.39 -37.53 4.85
C ALA A 403 -20.36 -38.30 3.94
N THR A 404 -19.83 -39.20 3.14
CA THR A 404 -20.59 -40.32 2.55
C THR A 404 -20.12 -41.60 3.18
N SER A 405 -21.01 -42.21 3.92
CA SER A 405 -20.96 -43.58 4.41
C SER A 405 -21.09 -44.56 3.26
N GLY A 406 -20.30 -45.64 3.29
CA GLY A 406 -20.73 -46.89 2.69
C GLY A 406 -19.74 -47.63 1.81
N GLY A 407 -19.27 -48.78 2.29
CA GLY A 407 -19.13 -50.00 1.50
C GLY A 407 -17.74 -50.39 1.02
N GLY A 408 -17.14 -51.29 1.72
CA GLY A 408 -16.26 -52.39 1.49
C GLY A 408 -15.69 -52.71 0.09
N GLY A 409 -14.44 -53.16 0.11
CA GLY A 409 -13.83 -53.83 -1.03
C GLY A 409 -12.29 -53.94 -0.87
N THR A 410 -11.89 -55.13 -0.58
CA THR A 410 -10.54 -55.69 -0.45
C THR A 410 -9.65 -55.53 -1.67
N GLY A 411 -8.30 -55.38 -1.48
CA GLY A 411 -7.36 -55.89 -2.49
C GLY A 411 -6.01 -55.20 -2.58
N ALA A 412 -5.01 -55.86 -1.97
CA ALA A 412 -3.64 -56.09 -2.41
C ALA A 412 -2.66 -54.97 -2.77
N ALA A 413 -1.62 -54.95 -2.00
CA ALA A 413 -0.17 -54.72 -2.11
C ALA A 413 0.51 -54.58 -3.49
N ALA A 414 1.50 -53.66 -3.54
CA ALA A 414 2.90 -53.83 -4.00
C ALA A 414 3.65 -52.50 -3.88
N THR A 415 4.58 -52.38 -3.04
CA THR A 415 6.06 -52.27 -2.98
C THR A 415 6.77 -51.62 -4.17
N THR A 416 7.70 -50.77 -3.80
CA THR A 416 9.03 -50.32 -4.24
C THR A 416 9.02 -48.83 -4.49
N GLY A 417 9.92 -47.98 -3.96
CA GLY A 417 11.32 -48.09 -3.54
C GLY A 417 12.12 -47.01 -4.26
N GLY A 418 12.92 -46.21 -3.59
CA GLY A 418 13.93 -45.32 -4.21
C GLY A 418 13.91 -43.90 -3.68
N ALA A 419 14.60 -43.57 -2.73
CA ALA A 419 15.92 -43.03 -2.36
C ALA A 419 16.30 -41.72 -3.06
N ALA A 420 16.39 -40.65 -2.23
CA ALA A 420 17.52 -39.82 -1.79
C ALA A 420 18.20 -38.89 -2.78
N SER A 421 18.32 -37.66 -2.38
CA SER A 421 19.48 -36.75 -2.23
C SER A 421 18.96 -35.31 -2.24
N GLY A 422 19.13 -34.40 -1.29
CA GLY A 422 20.34 -34.06 -0.54
C GLY A 422 21.04 -32.89 -1.22
N ALA A 423 20.69 -31.62 -0.88
CA ALA A 423 21.62 -30.51 -0.99
C ALA A 423 21.25 -29.40 -0.01
N ALA A 424 22.08 -29.23 0.99
CA ALA A 424 22.11 -28.11 1.91
C ALA A 424 22.78 -26.91 1.21
N ALA A 425 22.26 -25.71 1.40
CA ALA A 425 22.95 -24.47 1.12
C ALA A 425 22.93 -23.56 2.35
N ALA A 426 24.09 -23.07 2.67
CA ALA A 426 24.49 -22.43 3.92
C ALA A 426 23.90 -21.04 4.13
N ALA A 427 23.59 -20.77 5.40
CA ALA A 427 23.29 -19.44 5.93
C ALA A 427 24.59 -18.64 6.11
N GLY A 428 24.63 -17.45 5.48
CA GLY A 428 25.62 -16.40 5.76
C GLY A 428 25.02 -15.34 6.65
N GLY A 429 25.35 -15.37 7.95
CA GLY A 429 24.95 -14.31 8.89
C GLY A 429 25.86 -13.09 8.73
N ILE A 430 25.28 -11.90 8.71
CA ILE A 430 25.99 -10.64 8.92
C ILE A 430 25.47 -10.03 10.22
N ALA A 431 26.32 -9.97 11.21
CA ALA A 431 26.10 -9.30 12.48
C ALA A 431 26.17 -7.77 12.30
N ALA A 432 25.12 -7.07 12.70
CA ALA A 432 25.16 -5.61 12.81
C ALA A 432 25.38 -5.23 14.27
N THR A 433 26.46 -4.52 14.51
CA THR A 433 26.86 -3.95 15.80
C THR A 433 25.96 -2.77 16.17
N HIS A 434 25.38 -2.83 17.37
CA HIS A 434 24.69 -1.71 18.02
C HIS A 434 25.71 -0.70 18.56
N ALA A 435 25.55 0.55 18.15
CA ALA A 435 26.10 1.69 18.85
C ALA A 435 24.97 2.43 19.58
N ALA A 436 25.07 2.46 20.90
CA ALA A 436 24.20 3.22 21.78
C ALA A 436 24.64 4.70 21.75
N ALA A 437 23.69 5.62 21.60
CA ALA A 437 23.91 7.03 21.86
C ALA A 437 22.80 7.54 22.79
N GLY A 438 23.25 8.23 23.83
CA GLY A 438 22.57 8.55 25.05
C GLY A 438 21.44 9.59 24.93
N SER A 439 20.62 9.52 25.95
CA SER A 439 19.56 10.45 26.31
C SER A 439 20.09 11.83 26.69
N ALA A 440 19.46 12.87 26.13
CA ALA A 440 19.49 14.22 26.72
C ALA A 440 18.03 14.70 26.86
N SER A 441 17.61 14.84 28.10
CA SER A 441 16.38 15.48 28.55
C SER A 441 16.48 17.01 28.36
N GLY A 442 15.50 17.59 27.66
CA GLY A 442 15.31 19.03 27.54
C GLY A 442 13.86 19.37 27.83
N THR A 443 13.57 19.81 29.04
CA THR A 443 12.33 20.46 29.47
C THR A 443 12.25 21.86 28.84
N GLY A 444 11.18 22.15 28.11
CA GLY A 444 10.85 23.48 27.62
C GLY A 444 9.36 23.72 27.75
N GLN A 445 8.94 24.38 28.84
CA GLN A 445 7.64 25.00 29.01
C GLN A 445 7.48 26.16 27.99
N TYR A 446 6.33 26.23 27.32
CA TYR A 446 5.76 27.47 26.84
C TYR A 446 4.26 27.51 27.12
N ALA A 447 3.89 28.47 27.96
CA ALA A 447 2.54 28.95 28.20
C ALA A 447 2.17 30.03 27.18
N ALA A 448 0.87 30.17 26.98
CA ALA A 448 0.03 31.15 26.29
C ALA A 448 -0.43 30.73 24.90
#